data_6ffdc5e39a68c212899e05512388ad66
#
_entry.id   6ffdc5e39a68c212899e05512388ad66
#
_cell.length_a   1.000
_cell.length_b   1.000
_cell.length_c   1.000
_cell.angle_alpha   90.00
_cell.angle_beta   90.00
_cell.angle_gamma   90.00
#
_symmetry.space_group_name_H-M   'P 1'
#
loop_
_entity.id
_entity.type
_entity.pdbx_description
1 polymer ?
#
loop_
_entity_poly.entity_id
_entity_poly.type
_entity_poly.pdbx_seq_one_letter_code
_entity_poly.pdbx_strand_id
1 'polypeptide(L)'
;MSKIIMQADGTLSVPDVPTVPYITGDGVGAEVTPSMQAVVNAAVQKAYGGKRRIEWKEVLAGERAFNATGSWLPEETMKAFQEYLIGIKGPLTTPVGGGIRSLNVALRQTLDLYVCLRPVRWYPGVQSPVKAPEKVNMCVFRENTEDIYAGIEWEAGTPEAEKFYKFLKDEMGVTKVRFPESSSFGVKPVSREGTERLVRAACQYALDHHLPSVTLVHKGNIMKFTEGGFKKWGYELAQREFADALADGRLVIKDCIADAFLQNTLLSPEDYSVIATLNLNGDYVSDQLAAMVGGIGIAPGANINYKTGHAIFEATHGTAPTIAGKDVVNPCSIILSAVMMLEYFDWKEAAALIEKALEQSFLDARATHDLARFMPNGTSLSTSAFTREIVERIEK
;
A
#
# COMPACT_ATOMS: atom_id res chain seq x y z
N MET A 1 3.05 -15.08 24.59
CA MET A 1 2.93 -14.49 23.24
C MET A 1 4.23 -13.76 22.93
N SER A 2 4.86 -14.13 21.82
CA SER A 2 6.17 -13.57 21.46
C SER A 2 6.00 -12.34 20.60
N LYS A 3 6.58 -11.21 21.03
CA LYS A 3 6.46 -9.91 20.36
C LYS A 3 7.64 -9.67 19.44
N ILE A 4 7.38 -9.06 18.31
CA ILE A 4 8.39 -8.42 17.45
C ILE A 4 8.80 -7.12 18.13
N ILE A 5 10.08 -6.81 18.12
CA ILE A 5 10.65 -5.64 18.81
C ILE A 5 11.54 -4.87 17.84
N MET A 6 11.36 -3.54 17.79
CA MET A 6 12.28 -2.63 17.11
C MET A 6 13.49 -2.41 18.00
N GLN A 7 14.67 -2.73 17.51
CA GLN A 7 15.93 -2.53 18.21
C GLN A 7 16.40 -1.07 18.13
N ALA A 8 17.29 -0.68 19.02
CA ALA A 8 17.82 0.69 19.04
C ALA A 8 18.63 1.06 17.78
N ASP A 9 19.16 0.07 17.08
CA ASP A 9 19.89 0.25 15.81
C ASP A 9 18.97 0.34 14.57
N GLY A 10 17.64 0.26 14.76
CA GLY A 10 16.65 0.32 13.69
C GLY A 10 16.36 -1.02 13.02
N THR A 11 16.86 -2.13 13.54
CA THR A 11 16.54 -3.47 13.04
C THR A 11 15.37 -4.10 13.81
N LEU A 12 14.65 -5.03 13.18
CA LEU A 12 13.59 -5.79 13.83
C LEU A 12 14.14 -7.08 14.43
N SER A 13 13.81 -7.33 15.68
CA SER A 13 13.99 -8.64 16.32
C SER A 13 12.70 -9.44 16.20
N VAL A 14 12.69 -10.43 15.31
CA VAL A 14 11.54 -11.29 15.05
C VAL A 14 11.78 -12.65 15.70
N PRO A 15 10.95 -13.08 16.67
CA PRO A 15 11.07 -14.41 17.29
C PRO A 15 10.65 -15.51 16.30
N ASP A 16 11.04 -16.77 16.58
CA ASP A 16 10.63 -17.91 15.75
C ASP A 16 9.12 -18.14 15.71
N VAL A 17 8.39 -17.64 16.71
CA VAL A 17 6.93 -17.73 16.81
C VAL A 17 6.35 -16.35 17.15
N PRO A 18 6.34 -15.40 16.17
CA PRO A 18 5.75 -14.10 16.40
C PRO A 18 4.22 -14.17 16.46
N THR A 19 3.62 -13.40 17.37
CA THR A 19 2.17 -13.15 17.33
C THR A 19 1.89 -12.00 16.36
N VAL A 20 1.06 -12.25 15.34
CA VAL A 20 0.69 -11.29 14.29
C VAL A 20 -0.81 -11.01 14.37
N PRO A 21 -1.23 -9.81 14.79
CA PRO A 21 -2.64 -9.41 14.70
C PRO A 21 -3.07 -9.35 13.24
N TYR A 22 -4.28 -9.85 12.97
CA TYR A 22 -4.88 -9.74 11.65
C TYR A 22 -6.35 -9.34 11.73
N ILE A 23 -6.80 -8.62 10.71
CA ILE A 23 -8.19 -8.29 10.48
C ILE A 23 -8.65 -9.10 9.27
N THR A 24 -9.67 -9.94 9.45
CA THR A 24 -10.25 -10.72 8.33
C THR A 24 -10.74 -9.80 7.20
N GLY A 25 -11.32 -8.67 7.56
CA GLY A 25 -11.92 -7.71 6.62
C GLY A 25 -13.38 -8.00 6.32
N ASP A 26 -13.98 -7.09 5.56
CA ASP A 26 -15.38 -7.14 5.12
C ASP A 26 -15.48 -7.71 3.70
N GLY A 27 -16.70 -8.06 3.29
CA GLY A 27 -16.97 -8.57 1.94
C GLY A 27 -16.10 -9.78 1.58
N VAL A 28 -15.27 -9.66 0.53
CA VAL A 28 -14.35 -10.71 0.09
C VAL A 28 -13.25 -11.04 1.10
N GLY A 29 -13.08 -10.23 2.15
CA GLY A 29 -12.11 -10.48 3.21
C GLY A 29 -12.24 -11.85 3.85
N ALA A 30 -13.48 -12.35 4.00
CA ALA A 30 -13.78 -13.67 4.56
C ALA A 30 -13.23 -14.84 3.71
N GLU A 31 -12.89 -14.59 2.44
CA GLU A 31 -12.36 -15.60 1.50
C GLU A 31 -10.85 -15.42 1.32
N VAL A 32 -10.38 -14.18 1.11
CA VAL A 32 -8.97 -13.93 0.77
C VAL A 32 -8.04 -14.03 1.99
N THR A 33 -8.51 -13.68 3.19
CA THR A 33 -7.66 -13.73 4.40
C THR A 33 -7.35 -15.16 4.84
N PRO A 34 -8.30 -16.11 4.91
CA PRO A 34 -7.97 -17.51 5.14
C PRO A 34 -7.08 -18.12 4.05
N SER A 35 -7.28 -17.71 2.78
CA SER A 35 -6.43 -18.12 1.65
C SER A 35 -4.98 -17.71 1.87
N MET A 36 -4.76 -16.46 2.26
CA MET A 36 -3.43 -15.93 2.59
C MET A 36 -2.79 -16.70 3.74
N GLN A 37 -3.53 -16.94 4.84
CA GLN A 37 -3.01 -17.67 6.00
C GLN A 37 -2.61 -19.11 5.63
N ALA A 38 -3.40 -19.80 4.82
CA ALA A 38 -3.08 -21.15 4.35
C ALA A 38 -1.76 -21.18 3.55
N VAL A 39 -1.60 -20.26 2.60
CA VAL A 39 -0.39 -20.15 1.77
C VAL A 39 0.84 -19.78 2.61
N VAL A 40 0.73 -18.80 3.49
CA VAL A 40 1.84 -18.38 4.38
C VAL A 40 2.25 -19.51 5.32
N ASN A 41 1.30 -20.20 5.94
CA ASN A 41 1.59 -21.30 6.85
C ASN A 41 2.30 -22.45 6.15
N ALA A 42 1.88 -22.81 4.94
CA ALA A 42 2.54 -23.84 4.13
C ALA A 42 3.98 -23.43 3.78
N ALA A 43 4.20 -22.19 3.34
CA ALA A 43 5.51 -21.69 3.00
C ALA A 43 6.48 -21.63 4.19
N VAL A 44 6.00 -21.13 5.33
CA VAL A 44 6.80 -21.08 6.57
C VAL A 44 7.12 -22.49 7.07
N GLN A 45 6.16 -23.42 7.03
CA GLN A 45 6.38 -24.82 7.38
C GLN A 45 7.42 -25.48 6.48
N LYS A 46 7.32 -25.27 5.15
CA LYS A 46 8.26 -25.83 4.17
C LYS A 46 9.67 -25.25 4.32
N ALA A 47 9.77 -23.93 4.46
CA ALA A 47 11.06 -23.23 4.54
C ALA A 47 11.85 -23.58 5.81
N TYR A 48 11.15 -23.73 6.95
CA TYR A 48 11.81 -23.81 8.27
C TYR A 48 11.58 -25.13 9.01
N GLY A 49 10.90 -26.10 8.39
CA GLY A 49 10.72 -27.45 8.96
C GLY A 49 10.02 -27.45 10.32
N GLY A 50 9.10 -26.52 10.56
CA GLY A 50 8.37 -26.36 11.82
C GLY A 50 9.11 -25.61 12.94
N LYS A 51 10.33 -25.16 12.71
CA LYS A 51 11.07 -24.33 13.69
C LYS A 51 10.46 -22.94 13.83
N ARG A 52 9.91 -22.41 12.74
CA ARG A 52 9.20 -21.13 12.73
C ARG A 52 7.74 -21.34 12.39
N ARG A 53 6.85 -20.53 12.99
CA ARG A 53 5.42 -20.43 12.67
C ARG A 53 4.90 -19.07 13.06
N ILE A 54 3.81 -18.62 12.44
CA ILE A 54 3.10 -17.41 12.84
C ILE A 54 1.93 -17.77 13.77
N GLU A 55 1.83 -17.06 14.88
CA GLU A 55 0.68 -17.15 15.79
C GLU A 55 -0.29 -16.02 15.42
N TRP A 56 -1.33 -16.40 14.67
CA TRP A 56 -2.32 -15.46 14.18
C TRP A 56 -3.28 -15.03 15.29
N LYS A 57 -3.41 -13.71 15.52
CA LYS A 57 -4.32 -13.12 16.50
C LYS A 57 -5.40 -12.31 15.79
N GLU A 58 -6.63 -12.84 15.70
CA GLU A 58 -7.72 -12.06 15.11
C GLU A 58 -8.06 -10.85 15.97
N VAL A 59 -8.23 -9.70 15.31
CA VAL A 59 -8.77 -8.46 15.87
C VAL A 59 -9.83 -7.90 14.93
N LEU A 60 -10.82 -7.21 15.48
CA LEU A 60 -12.00 -6.81 14.74
C LEU A 60 -11.88 -5.37 14.21
N ALA A 61 -12.29 -5.14 12.97
CA ALA A 61 -12.55 -3.82 12.38
C ALA A 61 -13.63 -3.94 11.31
N GLY A 62 -14.20 -2.80 10.88
CA GLY A 62 -15.22 -2.75 9.84
C GLY A 62 -16.60 -3.20 10.31
N GLU A 63 -17.40 -3.73 9.38
CA GLU A 63 -18.78 -4.16 9.65
C GLU A 63 -18.85 -5.25 10.71
N ARG A 64 -17.90 -6.20 10.69
CA ARG A 64 -17.84 -7.27 11.68
C ARG A 64 -17.63 -6.72 13.11
N ALA A 65 -16.77 -5.71 13.25
CA ALA A 65 -16.56 -5.05 14.53
C ALA A 65 -17.82 -4.31 14.97
N PHE A 66 -18.42 -3.54 14.08
CA PHE A 66 -19.63 -2.77 14.38
C PHE A 66 -20.79 -3.67 14.83
N ASN A 67 -21.01 -4.78 14.12
CA ASN A 67 -22.06 -5.74 14.47
C ASN A 67 -21.81 -6.45 15.81
N ALA A 68 -20.55 -6.65 16.19
CA ALA A 68 -20.19 -7.34 17.44
C ALA A 68 -20.11 -6.39 18.65
N THR A 69 -19.68 -5.15 18.47
CA THR A 69 -19.29 -4.24 19.56
C THR A 69 -19.95 -2.86 19.51
N GLY A 70 -20.59 -2.50 18.41
CA GLY A 70 -21.10 -1.14 18.14
C GLY A 70 -20.00 -0.13 17.71
N SER A 71 -18.75 -0.56 17.59
CA SER A 71 -17.63 0.26 17.14
C SER A 71 -17.05 -0.26 15.82
N TRP A 72 -16.84 0.63 14.85
CA TRP A 72 -16.18 0.29 13.58
C TRP A 72 -14.68 -0.04 13.72
N LEU A 73 -14.05 0.52 14.74
CA LEU A 73 -12.64 0.28 15.08
C LEU A 73 -12.49 0.24 16.61
N PRO A 74 -12.62 -0.95 17.23
CA PRO A 74 -12.47 -1.10 18.66
C PRO A 74 -11.09 -0.70 19.18
N GLU A 75 -11.01 -0.20 20.40
CA GLU A 75 -9.75 0.20 21.04
C GLU A 75 -8.78 -0.97 21.19
N GLU A 76 -9.30 -2.18 21.44
CA GLU A 76 -8.52 -3.42 21.54
C GLU A 76 -7.76 -3.72 20.25
N THR A 77 -8.34 -3.42 19.10
CA THR A 77 -7.69 -3.57 17.80
C THR A 77 -6.50 -2.63 17.68
N MET A 78 -6.67 -1.36 18.06
CA MET A 78 -5.57 -0.40 18.06
C MET A 78 -4.46 -0.79 19.04
N LYS A 79 -4.81 -1.22 20.24
CA LYS A 79 -3.86 -1.72 21.25
C LYS A 79 -3.08 -2.93 20.72
N ALA A 80 -3.73 -3.86 20.02
CA ALA A 80 -3.05 -5.01 19.44
C ALA A 80 -1.99 -4.62 18.41
N PHE A 81 -2.32 -3.71 17.47
CA PHE A 81 -1.32 -3.22 16.49
C PHE A 81 -0.18 -2.44 17.16
N GLN A 82 -0.49 -1.64 18.19
CA GLN A 82 0.55 -0.94 18.97
C GLN A 82 1.47 -1.92 19.73
N GLU A 83 0.90 -2.99 20.26
CA GLU A 83 1.63 -3.95 21.09
C GLU A 83 2.51 -4.90 20.27
N TYR A 84 2.01 -5.39 19.12
CA TYR A 84 2.68 -6.43 18.32
C TYR A 84 3.44 -5.87 17.12
N LEU A 85 3.45 -4.56 16.90
CA LEU A 85 4.12 -3.81 15.85
C LEU A 85 3.65 -4.15 14.43
N ILE A 86 3.56 -5.40 14.06
CA ILE A 86 3.34 -5.84 12.68
C ILE A 86 2.06 -6.64 12.60
N GLY A 87 1.20 -6.28 11.64
CA GLY A 87 -0.01 -7.03 11.36
C GLY A 87 -0.42 -6.98 9.90
N ILE A 88 -1.48 -7.71 9.58
CA ILE A 88 -2.03 -7.79 8.23
C ILE A 88 -3.56 -7.66 8.26
N LYS A 89 -4.14 -7.05 7.24
CA LYS A 89 -5.59 -6.87 7.18
C LYS A 89 -6.17 -7.11 5.80
N GLY A 90 -7.35 -7.69 5.78
CA GLY A 90 -8.22 -7.72 4.61
C GLY A 90 -8.86 -6.35 4.33
N PRO A 91 -9.66 -6.24 3.26
CA PRO A 91 -10.34 -5.00 2.88
C PRO A 91 -11.38 -4.60 3.93
N LEU A 92 -11.56 -3.28 4.13
CA LEU A 92 -12.53 -2.73 5.08
C LEU A 92 -13.54 -1.85 4.37
N THR A 93 -14.81 -1.96 4.76
CA THR A 93 -15.87 -1.04 4.35
C THR A 93 -15.73 0.28 5.10
N THR A 94 -15.74 1.39 4.36
CA THR A 94 -15.93 2.71 4.94
C THR A 94 -17.41 3.04 4.88
N PRO A 95 -18.08 3.33 6.01
CA PRO A 95 -19.49 3.71 6.01
C PRO A 95 -19.73 4.95 5.15
N VAL A 96 -20.77 4.92 4.31
CA VAL A 96 -21.18 6.07 3.52
C VAL A 96 -22.11 6.93 4.38
N GLY A 97 -21.72 8.16 4.70
CA GLY A 97 -22.49 9.11 5.52
C GLY A 97 -22.08 9.14 6.99
N GLY A 98 -22.59 10.12 7.74
CA GLY A 98 -22.37 10.24 9.19
C GLY A 98 -21.01 10.77 9.64
N GLY A 99 -20.18 11.30 8.74
CA GLY A 99 -18.89 11.93 9.11
C GLY A 99 -17.81 10.92 9.54
N ILE A 100 -18.04 9.62 9.37
CA ILE A 100 -17.03 8.58 9.69
C ILE A 100 -15.97 8.59 8.60
N ARG A 101 -14.74 8.88 9.00
CA ARG A 101 -13.56 8.81 8.10
C ARG A 101 -13.20 7.36 7.80
N SER A 102 -12.49 7.16 6.68
CA SER A 102 -11.96 5.86 6.30
C SER A 102 -11.21 5.19 7.46
N LEU A 103 -11.57 3.95 7.79
CA LEU A 103 -10.91 3.16 8.83
C LEU A 103 -9.44 2.92 8.50
N ASN A 104 -9.10 2.80 7.21
CA ASN A 104 -7.71 2.70 6.76
C ASN A 104 -6.94 3.97 7.10
N VAL A 105 -7.53 5.15 6.88
CA VAL A 105 -6.90 6.44 7.25
C VAL A 105 -6.71 6.54 8.77
N ALA A 106 -7.70 6.10 9.56
CA ALA A 106 -7.59 6.10 11.01
C ALA A 106 -6.42 5.23 11.51
N LEU A 107 -6.26 4.00 10.99
CA LEU A 107 -5.14 3.12 11.31
C LEU A 107 -3.80 3.75 10.94
N ARG A 108 -3.68 4.30 9.72
CA ARG A 108 -2.45 4.93 9.22
C ARG A 108 -2.03 6.13 10.05
N GLN A 109 -2.98 7.00 10.40
CA GLN A 109 -2.70 8.22 11.19
C GLN A 109 -2.39 7.91 12.65
N THR A 110 -3.15 7.01 13.30
CA THR A 110 -2.95 6.69 14.72
C THR A 110 -1.61 5.99 15.00
N LEU A 111 -1.16 5.14 14.08
CA LEU A 111 0.13 4.45 14.18
C LEU A 111 1.26 5.20 13.46
N ASP A 112 0.96 6.37 12.92
CA ASP A 112 1.88 7.19 12.11
C ASP A 112 2.59 6.39 11.02
N LEU A 113 1.84 5.56 10.27
CA LEU A 113 2.36 4.74 9.18
C LEU A 113 2.59 5.62 7.94
N TYR A 114 3.66 6.39 7.95
CA TYR A 114 3.88 7.49 7.02
C TYR A 114 4.28 7.06 5.59
N VAL A 115 4.64 5.81 5.38
CA VAL A 115 4.90 5.24 4.06
C VAL A 115 3.81 4.25 3.68
N CYS A 116 3.10 4.48 2.59
CA CYS A 116 2.35 3.44 1.90
C CYS A 116 3.24 2.90 0.77
N LEU A 117 3.71 1.66 0.95
CA LEU A 117 4.61 0.97 0.04
C LEU A 117 3.81 0.06 -0.87
N ARG A 118 3.92 0.27 -2.19
CA ARG A 118 3.21 -0.51 -3.21
C ARG A 118 4.18 -0.93 -4.32
N PRO A 119 4.80 -2.11 -4.25
CA PRO A 119 5.58 -2.65 -5.36
C PRO A 119 4.65 -3.11 -6.48
N VAL A 120 5.08 -2.83 -7.71
CA VAL A 120 4.36 -3.20 -8.93
C VAL A 120 5.34 -3.89 -9.86
N ARG A 121 5.12 -5.16 -10.15
CA ARG A 121 5.88 -5.93 -11.15
C ARG A 121 4.94 -6.83 -11.94
N TRP A 122 5.33 -7.09 -13.16
CA TRP A 122 4.62 -8.04 -14.00
C TRP A 122 5.05 -9.47 -13.70
N TYR A 123 4.11 -10.40 -13.77
CA TYR A 123 4.35 -11.84 -13.67
C TYR A 123 4.19 -12.49 -15.03
N PRO A 124 5.20 -13.31 -15.50
CA PRO A 124 5.10 -14.05 -16.74
C PRO A 124 3.82 -14.89 -16.80
N GLY A 125 3.13 -14.84 -17.94
CA GLY A 125 1.84 -15.51 -18.13
C GLY A 125 0.62 -14.62 -17.89
N VAL A 126 0.71 -13.58 -17.06
CA VAL A 126 -0.39 -12.62 -16.84
C VAL A 126 -0.50 -11.69 -18.05
N GLN A 127 -1.73 -11.54 -18.57
CA GLN A 127 -1.99 -10.61 -19.67
C GLN A 127 -2.04 -9.17 -19.18
N SER A 128 -1.55 -8.27 -20.03
CA SER A 128 -1.40 -6.86 -19.74
C SER A 128 -1.91 -6.00 -20.88
N PRO A 129 -2.48 -4.80 -20.60
CA PRO A 129 -2.87 -3.85 -21.63
C PRO A 129 -1.69 -3.12 -22.27
N VAL A 130 -0.48 -3.18 -21.68
CA VAL A 130 0.72 -2.54 -22.23
C VAL A 130 1.52 -3.51 -23.10
N LYS A 131 2.33 -2.95 -24.04
CA LYS A 131 3.05 -3.77 -25.03
C LYS A 131 4.23 -4.55 -24.48
N ALA A 132 4.88 -4.04 -23.43
CA ALA A 132 6.10 -4.62 -22.85
C ALA A 132 5.98 -4.61 -21.31
N PRO A 133 5.06 -5.44 -20.75
CA PRO A 133 4.80 -5.43 -19.31
C PRO A 133 6.00 -5.93 -18.49
N GLU A 134 6.89 -6.70 -19.07
CA GLU A 134 8.14 -7.17 -18.46
C GLU A 134 9.09 -6.02 -18.07
N LYS A 135 8.89 -4.83 -18.62
CA LYS A 135 9.63 -3.61 -18.27
C LYS A 135 9.03 -2.86 -17.08
N VAL A 136 7.84 -3.25 -16.64
CA VAL A 136 7.16 -2.63 -15.49
C VAL A 136 7.66 -3.30 -14.20
N ASN A 137 8.56 -2.62 -13.51
CA ASN A 137 9.07 -3.04 -12.20
C ASN A 137 9.38 -1.79 -11.37
N MET A 138 8.39 -1.34 -10.60
CA MET A 138 8.44 -0.09 -9.86
C MET A 138 7.98 -0.29 -8.43
N CYS A 139 8.46 0.56 -7.53
CA CYS A 139 8.02 0.57 -6.14
C CYS A 139 7.52 1.97 -5.77
N VAL A 140 6.25 2.11 -5.44
CA VAL A 140 5.63 3.38 -5.07
C VAL A 140 5.74 3.58 -3.57
N PHE A 141 6.37 4.68 -3.16
CA PHE A 141 6.38 5.27 -1.83
C PHE A 141 5.38 6.42 -1.82
N ARG A 142 4.18 6.14 -1.35
CA ARG A 142 3.09 7.09 -1.22
C ARG A 142 3.12 7.70 0.19
N GLU A 143 3.14 9.02 0.29
CA GLU A 143 2.92 9.70 1.56
C GLU A 143 1.53 9.31 2.10
N ASN A 144 1.39 9.11 3.40
CA ASN A 144 0.25 8.39 3.93
C ASN A 144 -0.49 9.09 5.09
N THR A 145 -0.03 10.28 5.49
CA THR A 145 -0.53 10.95 6.70
C THR A 145 -1.02 12.39 6.48
N GLU A 146 -0.67 12.98 5.37
CA GLU A 146 -0.99 14.38 5.00
C GLU A 146 -1.83 14.44 3.71
N ASP A 147 -1.71 15.55 2.99
CA ASP A 147 -2.42 15.84 1.76
C ASP A 147 -3.93 16.06 2.01
N ILE A 148 -4.74 15.98 0.98
CA ILE A 148 -6.20 16.08 1.12
C ILE A 148 -6.78 14.94 1.97
N TYR A 149 -6.05 13.85 2.16
CA TYR A 149 -6.40 12.74 3.06
C TYR A 149 -6.39 13.14 4.55
N ALA A 150 -5.87 14.33 4.90
CA ALA A 150 -6.08 14.91 6.23
C ALA A 150 -7.57 15.16 6.53
N GLY A 151 -8.42 15.21 5.49
CA GLY A 151 -9.88 15.35 5.61
C GLY A 151 -10.30 16.68 6.23
N ILE A 152 -9.55 17.74 5.92
CA ILE A 152 -9.86 19.10 6.36
C ILE A 152 -10.72 19.73 5.27
N GLU A 153 -12.03 19.61 5.40
CA GLU A 153 -12.96 20.11 4.39
C GLU A 153 -14.30 20.56 4.99
N TRP A 154 -15.00 21.41 4.27
CA TRP A 154 -16.31 21.95 4.63
C TRP A 154 -17.24 21.92 3.43
N GLU A 155 -18.45 21.44 3.68
CA GLU A 155 -19.51 21.34 2.67
C GLU A 155 -20.10 22.71 2.34
N ALA A 156 -20.41 22.91 1.06
CA ALA A 156 -21.07 24.12 0.57
C ALA A 156 -22.39 24.41 1.29
N GLY A 157 -22.66 25.69 1.59
CA GLY A 157 -23.88 26.12 2.25
C GLY A 157 -23.88 25.91 3.78
N THR A 158 -22.78 25.42 4.37
CA THR A 158 -22.63 25.31 5.81
C THR A 158 -22.08 26.62 6.43
N PRO A 159 -22.40 26.93 7.71
CA PRO A 159 -21.81 28.09 8.39
C PRO A 159 -20.28 28.03 8.46
N GLU A 160 -19.71 26.83 8.53
CA GLU A 160 -18.26 26.61 8.56
C GLU A 160 -17.61 26.96 7.23
N ALA A 161 -18.20 26.57 6.10
CA ALA A 161 -17.72 26.92 4.76
C ALA A 161 -17.81 28.45 4.54
N GLU A 162 -18.90 29.09 4.96
CA GLU A 162 -19.04 30.54 4.91
C GLU A 162 -18.00 31.26 5.77
N LYS A 163 -17.76 30.80 6.98
CA LYS A 163 -16.73 31.33 7.89
C LYS A 163 -15.33 31.20 7.28
N PHE A 164 -15.02 30.04 6.69
CA PHE A 164 -13.74 29.80 6.05
C PHE A 164 -13.54 30.70 4.82
N TYR A 165 -14.56 30.82 3.97
CA TYR A 165 -14.50 31.73 2.83
C TYR A 165 -14.33 33.20 3.26
N LYS A 166 -15.06 33.64 4.31
CA LYS A 166 -14.93 34.99 4.83
C LYS A 166 -13.50 35.27 5.32
N PHE A 167 -12.90 34.30 6.05
CA PHE A 167 -11.49 34.40 6.46
C PHE A 167 -10.56 34.52 5.27
N LEU A 168 -10.72 33.67 4.25
CA LEU A 168 -9.90 33.72 3.04
C LEU A 168 -10.01 35.07 2.32
N LYS A 169 -11.23 35.63 2.26
CA LYS A 169 -11.50 36.89 1.57
C LYS A 169 -10.99 38.09 2.37
N ASP A 170 -11.42 38.19 3.64
CA ASP A 170 -11.25 39.40 4.44
C ASP A 170 -9.84 39.49 5.06
N GLU A 171 -9.26 38.34 5.49
CA GLU A 171 -7.96 38.30 6.17
C GLU A 171 -6.82 37.92 5.20
N MET A 172 -7.08 37.03 4.23
CA MET A 172 -6.04 36.55 3.31
C MET A 172 -6.10 37.23 1.92
N GLY A 173 -7.08 38.08 1.65
CA GLY A 173 -7.22 38.82 0.40
C GLY A 173 -7.53 37.92 -0.83
N VAL A 174 -8.10 36.74 -0.62
CA VAL A 174 -8.41 35.81 -1.69
C VAL A 174 -9.66 36.26 -2.43
N THR A 175 -9.51 36.57 -3.74
CA THR A 175 -10.61 37.02 -4.61
C THR A 175 -10.96 36.02 -5.72
N LYS A 176 -10.29 34.86 -5.76
CA LYS A 176 -10.36 33.91 -6.89
C LYS A 176 -11.45 32.85 -6.77
N VAL A 177 -12.21 32.82 -5.67
CA VAL A 177 -13.34 31.88 -5.53
C VAL A 177 -14.49 32.39 -6.38
N ARG A 178 -14.83 31.65 -7.43
CA ARG A 178 -15.78 32.10 -8.45
C ARG A 178 -17.23 32.06 -7.98
N PHE A 179 -17.60 31.05 -7.19
CA PHE A 179 -18.96 30.80 -6.73
C PHE A 179 -18.94 30.52 -5.22
N PRO A 180 -18.69 31.54 -4.39
CA PRO A 180 -18.44 31.34 -2.95
C PRO A 180 -19.61 30.73 -2.19
N GLU A 181 -20.85 31.07 -2.54
CA GLU A 181 -22.06 30.58 -1.84
C GLU A 181 -22.35 29.08 -2.07
N SER A 182 -21.83 28.52 -3.16
CA SER A 182 -22.01 27.11 -3.55
C SER A 182 -20.73 26.31 -3.62
N SER A 183 -19.62 26.86 -3.12
CA SER A 183 -18.34 26.16 -3.07
C SER A 183 -18.15 25.40 -1.78
N SER A 184 -17.77 24.14 -1.87
CA SER A 184 -17.12 23.40 -0.79
C SER A 184 -15.62 23.72 -0.77
N PHE A 185 -15.00 23.64 0.39
CA PHE A 185 -13.58 23.96 0.57
C PHE A 185 -12.85 22.80 1.21
N GLY A 186 -11.60 22.57 0.76
CA GLY A 186 -10.69 21.60 1.33
C GLY A 186 -9.28 22.17 1.47
N VAL A 187 -8.52 21.68 2.44
CA VAL A 187 -7.15 22.09 2.71
C VAL A 187 -6.21 20.93 2.44
N LYS A 188 -5.13 21.21 1.69
CA LYS A 188 -4.05 20.27 1.36
C LYS A 188 -2.79 20.63 2.16
N PRO A 189 -2.60 20.10 3.37
CA PRO A 189 -1.36 20.30 4.11
C PRO A 189 -0.26 19.41 3.52
N VAL A 190 0.92 19.98 3.34
CA VAL A 190 2.15 19.28 2.94
C VAL A 190 3.29 19.87 3.75
N SER A 191 3.95 19.06 4.57
CA SER A 191 5.03 19.50 5.45
C SER A 191 6.41 19.09 4.93
N ARG A 192 7.44 19.80 5.40
CA ARG A 192 8.83 19.41 5.18
C ARG A 192 9.14 18.08 5.85
N GLU A 193 8.70 17.91 7.08
CA GLU A 193 8.93 16.69 7.88
C GLU A 193 8.30 15.46 7.24
N GLY A 194 7.03 15.56 6.80
CA GLY A 194 6.33 14.49 6.09
C GLY A 194 7.03 14.12 4.79
N THR A 195 7.46 15.13 4.02
CA THR A 195 8.22 14.95 2.78
C THR A 195 9.58 14.29 3.03
N GLU A 196 10.36 14.81 3.97
CA GLU A 196 11.72 14.33 4.22
C GLU A 196 11.73 12.88 4.71
N ARG A 197 10.81 12.49 5.61
CA ARG A 197 10.74 11.10 6.10
C ARG A 197 10.34 10.11 4.99
N LEU A 198 9.43 10.50 4.10
CA LEU A 198 9.05 9.67 2.95
C LEU A 198 10.20 9.51 1.96
N VAL A 199 10.81 10.62 1.54
CA VAL A 199 11.90 10.60 0.54
C VAL A 199 13.14 9.89 1.09
N ARG A 200 13.45 10.05 2.39
CA ARG A 200 14.51 9.30 3.07
C ARG A 200 14.27 7.79 2.97
N ALA A 201 13.05 7.35 3.29
CA ALA A 201 12.69 5.94 3.19
C ALA A 201 12.81 5.43 1.75
N ALA A 202 12.37 6.20 0.76
CA ALA A 202 12.47 5.84 -0.65
C ALA A 202 13.92 5.75 -1.13
N CYS A 203 14.79 6.69 -0.74
CA CYS A 203 16.21 6.68 -1.10
C CYS A 203 16.94 5.51 -0.44
N GLN A 204 16.68 5.25 0.84
CA GLN A 204 17.28 4.13 1.56
C GLN A 204 16.86 2.80 0.94
N TYR A 205 15.56 2.63 0.65
CA TYR A 205 15.04 1.44 -0.04
C TYR A 205 15.69 1.22 -1.40
N ALA A 206 15.88 2.29 -2.18
CA ALA A 206 16.55 2.19 -3.48
C ALA A 206 17.99 1.68 -3.33
N LEU A 207 18.74 2.16 -2.34
CA LEU A 207 20.10 1.70 -2.06
C LEU A 207 20.15 0.26 -1.57
N ASP A 208 19.28 -0.10 -0.61
CA ASP A 208 19.24 -1.46 -0.03
C ASP A 208 18.87 -2.54 -1.06
N HIS A 209 18.07 -2.17 -2.07
CA HIS A 209 17.63 -3.06 -3.16
C HIS A 209 18.41 -2.87 -4.47
N HIS A 210 19.49 -2.07 -4.46
CA HIS A 210 20.31 -1.75 -5.63
C HIS A 210 19.51 -1.22 -6.83
N LEU A 211 18.46 -0.41 -6.54
CA LEU A 211 17.62 0.22 -7.55
C LEU A 211 18.24 1.57 -7.96
N PRO A 212 18.27 1.90 -9.28
CA PRO A 212 19.11 2.99 -9.77
C PRO A 212 18.56 4.39 -9.48
N SER A 213 17.26 4.54 -9.22
CA SER A 213 16.69 5.90 -9.14
C SER A 213 15.49 6.03 -8.20
N VAL A 214 15.33 7.24 -7.65
CA VAL A 214 14.10 7.70 -7.01
C VAL A 214 13.55 8.86 -7.83
N THR A 215 12.27 8.77 -8.24
CA THR A 215 11.57 9.83 -8.97
C THR A 215 10.55 10.50 -8.07
N LEU A 216 10.70 11.81 -7.84
CA LEU A 216 9.72 12.63 -7.13
C LEU A 216 8.59 12.99 -8.08
N VAL A 217 7.39 12.42 -7.89
CA VAL A 217 6.22 12.71 -8.72
C VAL A 217 5.36 13.77 -8.06
N HIS A 218 5.09 14.86 -8.78
CA HIS A 218 4.41 16.04 -8.23
C HIS A 218 3.69 16.88 -9.29
N LYS A 219 2.81 17.78 -8.87
CA LYS A 219 2.16 18.82 -9.71
C LYS A 219 2.62 20.24 -9.30
N GLY A 220 3.90 20.40 -9.01
CA GLY A 220 4.48 21.64 -8.48
C GLY A 220 4.46 22.85 -9.42
N ASN A 221 4.24 22.65 -10.72
CA ASN A 221 4.02 23.74 -11.66
C ASN A 221 2.68 24.47 -11.43
N ILE A 222 1.70 23.82 -10.81
CA ILE A 222 0.40 24.38 -10.44
C ILE A 222 0.36 24.69 -8.94
N MET A 223 0.62 23.70 -8.10
CA MET A 223 0.60 23.82 -6.63
C MET A 223 2.02 24.11 -6.13
N LYS A 224 2.45 25.35 -6.28
CA LYS A 224 3.85 25.77 -6.12
C LYS A 224 4.42 25.60 -4.71
N PHE A 225 3.58 25.70 -3.67
CA PHE A 225 4.02 25.67 -2.28
C PHE A 225 3.80 24.31 -1.62
N THR A 226 2.78 23.58 -2.01
CA THR A 226 2.53 22.23 -1.52
C THR A 226 3.31 21.19 -2.34
N GLU A 227 2.92 20.91 -3.54
CA GLU A 227 3.60 19.95 -4.43
C GLU A 227 5.01 20.42 -4.85
N GLY A 228 5.18 21.72 -5.09
CA GLY A 228 6.50 22.30 -5.37
C GLY A 228 7.40 22.30 -4.13
N GLY A 229 6.82 22.44 -2.93
CA GLY A 229 7.51 22.25 -1.66
C GLY A 229 8.00 20.82 -1.51
N PHE A 230 7.16 19.83 -1.74
CA PHE A 230 7.52 18.41 -1.77
C PHE A 230 8.74 18.15 -2.66
N LYS A 231 8.70 18.59 -3.92
CA LYS A 231 9.86 18.48 -4.82
C LYS A 231 11.12 19.10 -4.22
N LYS A 232 11.02 20.35 -3.79
CA LYS A 232 12.16 21.12 -3.27
C LYS A 232 12.80 20.43 -2.06
N TRP A 233 11.99 20.07 -1.06
CA TRP A 233 12.46 19.44 0.17
C TRP A 233 12.99 18.03 -0.07
N GLY A 234 12.42 17.31 -1.03
CA GLY A 234 12.94 16.00 -1.44
C GLY A 234 14.36 16.09 -2.03
N TYR A 235 14.62 17.05 -2.91
CA TYR A 235 15.97 17.28 -3.42
C TYR A 235 16.94 17.75 -2.33
N GLU A 236 16.53 18.69 -1.47
CA GLU A 236 17.35 19.19 -0.36
C GLU A 236 17.73 18.06 0.60
N LEU A 237 16.80 17.16 0.92
CA LEU A 237 17.08 15.97 1.71
C LEU A 237 18.11 15.07 1.04
N ALA A 238 17.88 14.71 -0.22
CA ALA A 238 18.77 13.80 -0.94
C ALA A 238 20.20 14.34 -1.02
N GLN A 239 20.36 15.63 -1.30
CA GLN A 239 21.68 16.29 -1.30
C GLN A 239 22.34 16.31 0.09
N ARG A 240 21.56 16.42 1.15
CA ARG A 240 22.07 16.49 2.52
C ARG A 240 22.47 15.11 3.07
N GLU A 241 21.66 14.09 2.82
CA GLU A 241 21.78 12.79 3.48
C GLU A 241 22.34 11.68 2.59
N PHE A 242 22.26 11.82 1.26
CA PHE A 242 22.69 10.81 0.29
C PHE A 242 23.74 11.34 -0.70
N ALA A 243 24.46 12.39 -0.34
CA ALA A 243 25.44 13.07 -1.20
C ALA A 243 26.46 12.09 -1.83
N ASP A 244 27.01 11.17 -1.04
CA ASP A 244 27.99 10.19 -1.52
C ASP A 244 27.39 9.23 -2.56
N ALA A 245 26.18 8.74 -2.31
CA ALA A 245 25.48 7.84 -3.24
C ALA A 245 25.06 8.53 -4.55
N LEU A 246 24.78 9.84 -4.47
CA LEU A 246 24.53 10.66 -5.66
C LEU A 246 25.81 10.93 -6.46
N ALA A 247 26.93 11.19 -5.77
CA ALA A 247 28.21 11.51 -6.40
C ALA A 247 28.84 10.30 -7.10
N ASP A 248 28.70 9.11 -6.54
CA ASP A 248 29.24 7.87 -7.11
C ASP A 248 28.28 7.14 -8.06
N GLY A 249 27.06 7.69 -8.24
CA GLY A 249 26.06 7.17 -9.18
C GLY A 249 25.28 5.93 -8.72
N ARG A 250 25.41 5.52 -7.45
CA ARG A 250 24.59 4.44 -6.88
C ARG A 250 23.13 4.82 -6.76
N LEU A 251 22.83 6.11 -6.70
CA LEU A 251 21.48 6.65 -6.63
C LEU A 251 21.34 7.85 -7.57
N VAL A 252 20.27 7.87 -8.36
CA VAL A 252 19.85 9.04 -9.13
C VAL A 252 18.54 9.56 -8.55
N ILE A 253 18.50 10.84 -8.15
CA ILE A 253 17.24 11.51 -7.83
C ILE A 253 16.79 12.38 -8.98
N LYS A 254 15.53 12.24 -9.38
CA LYS A 254 14.91 13.02 -10.46
C LYS A 254 13.47 13.34 -10.12
N ASP A 255 12.82 14.19 -10.92
CA ASP A 255 11.42 14.51 -10.74
C ASP A 255 10.62 14.37 -12.03
N CYS A 256 9.32 14.22 -11.89
CA CYS A 256 8.39 14.20 -13.01
C CYS A 256 7.05 14.84 -12.60
N ILE A 257 6.51 15.67 -13.49
CA ILE A 257 5.15 16.21 -13.31
C ILE A 257 4.14 15.06 -13.44
N ALA A 258 3.17 14.97 -12.53
CA ALA A 258 2.29 13.82 -12.35
C ALA A 258 1.58 13.37 -13.64
N ASP A 259 1.02 14.29 -14.42
CA ASP A 259 0.37 13.94 -15.70
C ASP A 259 1.38 13.42 -16.75
N ALA A 260 2.58 13.98 -16.81
CA ALA A 260 3.64 13.45 -17.66
C ALA A 260 4.12 12.06 -17.17
N PHE A 261 4.19 11.85 -15.86
CA PHE A 261 4.53 10.55 -15.30
C PHE A 261 3.52 9.46 -15.70
N LEU A 262 2.21 9.73 -15.61
CA LEU A 262 1.17 8.80 -16.05
C LEU A 262 1.31 8.41 -17.52
N GLN A 263 1.68 9.36 -18.38
CA GLN A 263 1.98 9.09 -19.79
C GLN A 263 3.27 8.27 -19.95
N ASN A 264 4.35 8.71 -19.30
CA ASN A 264 5.69 8.15 -19.50
C ASN A 264 5.79 6.70 -19.04
N THR A 265 5.08 6.32 -17.97
CA THR A 265 5.04 4.92 -17.52
C THR A 265 4.44 3.96 -18.53
N LEU A 266 3.56 4.45 -19.42
CA LEU A 266 3.01 3.65 -20.52
C LEU A 266 3.98 3.54 -21.71
N LEU A 267 4.83 4.54 -21.90
CA LEU A 267 5.74 4.65 -23.05
C LEU A 267 7.13 4.08 -22.77
N SER A 268 7.67 4.33 -21.58
CA SER A 268 9.02 3.97 -21.16
C SER A 268 9.04 3.61 -19.67
N PRO A 269 8.36 2.52 -19.24
CA PRO A 269 8.28 2.17 -17.82
C PRO A 269 9.66 1.85 -17.21
N GLU A 270 10.61 1.38 -18.01
CA GLU A 270 11.98 1.06 -17.60
C GLU A 270 12.79 2.24 -17.09
N ASP A 271 12.35 3.46 -17.35
CA ASP A 271 13.00 4.68 -16.84
C ASP A 271 12.76 4.92 -15.35
N TYR A 272 11.88 4.15 -14.73
CA TYR A 272 11.42 4.37 -13.36
C TYR A 272 11.67 3.14 -12.47
N SER A 273 12.18 3.38 -11.25
CA SER A 273 12.42 2.31 -10.25
C SER A 273 11.62 2.57 -8.98
N VAL A 274 12.04 3.55 -8.18
CA VAL A 274 11.34 3.95 -6.97
C VAL A 274 10.64 5.29 -7.22
N ILE A 275 9.38 5.37 -6.84
CA ILE A 275 8.53 6.55 -7.00
C ILE A 275 8.20 7.09 -5.62
N ALA A 276 8.56 8.33 -5.33
CA ALA A 276 8.13 9.01 -4.12
C ALA A 276 7.13 10.10 -4.47
N THR A 277 5.95 10.09 -3.84
CA THR A 277 4.89 11.03 -4.19
C THR A 277 3.93 11.29 -3.02
N LEU A 278 3.17 12.39 -3.11
CA LEU A 278 2.15 12.75 -2.13
C LEU A 278 0.96 11.78 -2.17
N ASN A 279 0.12 11.85 -1.16
CA ASN A 279 -0.90 10.85 -0.86
C ASN A 279 -1.88 10.63 -2.02
N LEU A 280 -2.53 11.67 -2.53
CA LEU A 280 -3.49 11.53 -3.63
C LEU A 280 -2.84 11.06 -4.93
N ASN A 281 -1.70 11.66 -5.30
CA ASN A 281 -0.96 11.23 -6.49
C ASN A 281 -0.57 9.76 -6.39
N GLY A 282 -0.11 9.33 -5.21
CA GLY A 282 0.28 7.94 -4.96
C GLY A 282 -0.87 6.95 -5.07
N ASP A 283 -2.08 7.37 -4.68
CA ASP A 283 -3.29 6.57 -4.87
C ASP A 283 -3.57 6.30 -6.35
N TYR A 284 -3.64 7.36 -7.15
CA TYR A 284 -3.89 7.23 -8.59
C TYR A 284 -2.79 6.48 -9.34
N VAL A 285 -1.53 6.82 -9.03
CA VAL A 285 -0.36 6.23 -9.68
C VAL A 285 -0.28 4.73 -9.42
N SER A 286 -0.45 4.28 -8.18
CA SER A 286 -0.35 2.86 -7.85
C SER A 286 -1.41 2.01 -8.54
N ASP A 287 -2.64 2.52 -8.70
CA ASP A 287 -3.72 1.80 -9.37
C ASP A 287 -3.51 1.74 -10.89
N GLN A 288 -2.99 2.82 -11.50
CA GLN A 288 -2.60 2.77 -12.92
C GLN A 288 -1.48 1.75 -13.14
N LEU A 289 -0.44 1.76 -12.32
CA LEU A 289 0.67 0.82 -12.45
C LEU A 289 0.21 -0.62 -12.24
N ALA A 290 -0.69 -0.86 -11.26
CA ALA A 290 -1.29 -2.18 -11.06
C ALA A 290 -2.06 -2.65 -12.31
N ALA A 291 -2.81 -1.78 -12.97
CA ALA A 291 -3.52 -2.11 -14.21
C ALA A 291 -2.54 -2.49 -15.33
N MET A 292 -1.37 -1.86 -15.39
CA MET A 292 -0.34 -2.17 -16.39
C MET A 292 0.25 -3.58 -16.25
N VAL A 293 0.16 -4.21 -15.10
CA VAL A 293 0.70 -5.56 -14.84
C VAL A 293 -0.36 -6.65 -14.70
N GLY A 294 -1.65 -6.31 -14.85
CA GLY A 294 -2.75 -7.28 -14.81
C GLY A 294 -3.91 -6.90 -13.88
N GLY A 295 -3.75 -5.89 -13.05
CA GLY A 295 -4.80 -5.32 -12.19
C GLY A 295 -4.52 -5.39 -10.70
N ILE A 296 -5.39 -4.74 -9.92
CA ILE A 296 -5.24 -4.62 -8.47
C ILE A 296 -5.35 -5.96 -7.71
N GLY A 297 -5.90 -7.00 -8.33
CA GLY A 297 -5.98 -8.35 -7.75
C GLY A 297 -4.63 -9.00 -7.48
N ILE A 298 -3.54 -8.49 -8.10
CA ILE A 298 -2.16 -8.94 -7.88
C ILE A 298 -1.25 -7.81 -7.36
N ALA A 299 -1.82 -6.70 -6.88
CA ALA A 299 -1.07 -5.58 -6.34
C ALA A 299 -1.01 -5.65 -4.81
N PRO A 300 0.18 -5.82 -4.21
CA PRO A 300 0.33 -5.82 -2.76
C PRO A 300 0.46 -4.40 -2.20
N GLY A 301 0.29 -4.28 -0.87
CA GLY A 301 0.50 -3.04 -0.17
C GLY A 301 0.94 -3.21 1.29
N ALA A 302 1.73 -2.26 1.75
CA ALA A 302 2.12 -2.13 3.15
C ALA A 302 2.06 -0.67 3.59
N ASN A 303 1.73 -0.44 4.85
CA ASN A 303 1.79 0.86 5.48
C ASN A 303 2.80 0.77 6.62
N ILE A 304 3.87 1.55 6.58
CA ILE A 304 5.06 1.34 7.40
C ILE A 304 5.50 2.64 8.08
N ASN A 305 5.87 2.53 9.35
CA ASN A 305 6.66 3.49 10.08
C ASN A 305 8.05 2.92 10.31
N TYR A 306 9.00 3.26 9.46
CA TYR A 306 10.38 2.75 9.55
C TYR A 306 11.13 3.18 10.81
N LYS A 307 10.65 4.22 11.51
CA LYS A 307 11.25 4.70 12.75
C LYS A 307 10.88 3.83 13.96
N THR A 308 9.62 3.42 14.03
CA THR A 308 9.07 2.64 15.16
C THR A 308 8.97 1.15 14.87
N GLY A 309 9.05 0.74 13.60
CA GLY A 309 8.86 -0.62 13.13
C GLY A 309 7.41 -1.05 12.95
N HIS A 310 6.44 -0.19 13.28
CA HIS A 310 5.03 -0.49 13.04
C HIS A 310 4.74 -0.65 11.55
N ALA A 311 4.06 -1.74 11.20
CA ALA A 311 3.65 -2.00 9.82
C ALA A 311 2.30 -2.74 9.78
N ILE A 312 1.44 -2.31 8.84
CA ILE A 312 0.21 -3.02 8.49
C ILE A 312 0.28 -3.36 7.00
N PHE A 313 0.30 -4.64 6.70
CA PHE A 313 0.23 -5.17 5.34
C PHE A 313 -1.25 -5.32 4.95
N GLU A 314 -1.60 -5.03 3.70
CA GLU A 314 -3.00 -5.04 3.29
C GLU A 314 -3.20 -5.32 1.82
N ALA A 315 -4.32 -5.97 1.47
CA ALA A 315 -4.79 -6.00 0.09
C ALA A 315 -5.12 -4.58 -0.38
N THR A 316 -4.76 -4.24 -1.60
CA THR A 316 -5.00 -2.90 -2.16
C THR A 316 -6.40 -2.71 -2.73
N HIS A 317 -7.12 -3.81 -3.01
CA HIS A 317 -8.50 -3.79 -3.48
C HIS A 317 -9.51 -3.54 -2.34
N GLY A 318 -10.73 -3.13 -2.68
CA GLY A 318 -11.84 -2.95 -1.75
C GLY A 318 -12.55 -4.25 -1.37
N THR A 319 -13.70 -4.12 -0.71
CA THR A 319 -14.51 -5.22 -0.16
C THR A 319 -15.29 -6.02 -1.21
N ALA A 320 -15.44 -5.49 -2.43
CA ALA A 320 -16.10 -6.13 -3.58
C ALA A 320 -17.40 -6.89 -3.22
N PRO A 321 -18.41 -6.24 -2.62
CA PRO A 321 -19.57 -6.91 -2.04
C PRO A 321 -20.39 -7.72 -3.05
N THR A 322 -20.32 -7.37 -4.34
CA THR A 322 -21.03 -8.04 -5.42
C THR A 322 -20.53 -9.46 -5.69
N ILE A 323 -19.30 -9.79 -5.32
CA ILE A 323 -18.68 -11.11 -5.53
C ILE A 323 -18.33 -11.82 -4.23
N ALA A 324 -18.53 -11.19 -3.08
CA ALA A 324 -18.29 -11.79 -1.77
C ALA A 324 -19.14 -13.06 -1.56
N GLY A 325 -18.53 -14.10 -1.01
CA GLY A 325 -19.15 -15.41 -0.75
C GLY A 325 -19.39 -16.29 -1.98
N LYS A 326 -18.83 -15.90 -3.16
CA LYS A 326 -18.99 -16.67 -4.40
C LYS A 326 -17.79 -17.53 -4.77
N ASP A 327 -16.75 -17.55 -3.97
CA ASP A 327 -15.50 -18.30 -4.21
C ASP A 327 -14.82 -17.95 -5.56
N VAL A 328 -14.87 -16.69 -5.97
CA VAL A 328 -14.33 -16.23 -7.27
C VAL A 328 -13.29 -15.14 -7.19
N VAL A 329 -13.05 -14.58 -5.99
CA VAL A 329 -12.13 -13.47 -5.79
C VAL A 329 -10.68 -13.93 -5.91
N ASN A 330 -9.82 -13.07 -6.48
CA ASN A 330 -8.39 -13.30 -6.56
C ASN A 330 -7.72 -13.01 -5.19
N PRO A 331 -7.07 -13.98 -4.53
CA PRO A 331 -6.43 -13.77 -3.24
C PRO A 331 -4.99 -13.24 -3.34
N CYS A 332 -4.45 -13.03 -4.56
CA CYS A 332 -3.04 -12.72 -4.74
C CYS A 332 -2.62 -11.39 -4.09
N SER A 333 -3.48 -10.37 -4.12
CA SER A 333 -3.12 -9.07 -3.51
C SER A 333 -2.74 -9.22 -2.03
N ILE A 334 -3.53 -9.90 -1.23
CA ILE A 334 -3.23 -10.11 0.20
C ILE A 334 -2.12 -11.16 0.41
N ILE A 335 -2.03 -12.18 -0.46
CA ILE A 335 -0.93 -13.16 -0.42
C ILE A 335 0.42 -12.46 -0.67
N LEU A 336 0.50 -11.60 -1.70
CA LEU A 336 1.70 -10.83 -2.00
C LEU A 336 1.99 -9.77 -0.93
N SER A 337 0.97 -9.22 -0.28
CA SER A 337 1.16 -8.35 0.89
C SER A 337 1.77 -9.13 2.07
N ALA A 338 1.38 -10.39 2.24
CA ALA A 338 2.02 -11.27 3.22
C ALA A 338 3.45 -11.67 2.81
N VAL A 339 3.77 -11.77 1.51
CA VAL A 339 5.15 -11.91 1.03
C VAL A 339 5.98 -10.73 1.51
N MET A 340 5.51 -9.48 1.32
CA MET A 340 6.17 -8.29 1.84
C MET A 340 6.35 -8.34 3.37
N MET A 341 5.36 -8.89 4.11
CA MET A 341 5.45 -9.06 5.56
C MET A 341 6.55 -10.07 5.93
N LEU A 342 6.67 -11.18 5.21
CA LEU A 342 7.72 -12.18 5.43
C LEU A 342 9.11 -11.62 5.11
N GLU A 343 9.24 -10.81 4.05
CA GLU A 343 10.48 -10.08 3.75
C GLU A 343 10.83 -9.09 4.86
N TYR A 344 9.84 -8.38 5.38
CA TYR A 344 10.01 -7.45 6.50
C TYR A 344 10.43 -8.17 7.80
N PHE A 345 10.08 -9.46 7.96
CA PHE A 345 10.57 -10.34 9.02
C PHE A 345 11.97 -10.88 8.78
N ASP A 346 12.55 -10.66 7.61
CA ASP A 346 13.74 -11.37 7.11
C ASP A 346 13.53 -12.90 6.98
N TRP A 347 12.29 -13.31 6.64
CA TRP A 347 11.92 -14.70 6.35
C TRP A 347 11.84 -14.91 4.83
N LYS A 348 12.93 -14.60 4.16
CA LYS A 348 13.03 -14.53 2.68
C LYS A 348 12.81 -15.87 1.99
N GLU A 349 13.20 -16.97 2.63
CA GLU A 349 13.03 -18.30 2.06
C GLU A 349 11.53 -18.65 1.91
N ALA A 350 10.70 -18.32 2.92
CA ALA A 350 9.26 -18.53 2.85
C ALA A 350 8.61 -17.59 1.81
N ALA A 351 9.03 -16.33 1.75
CA ALA A 351 8.58 -15.37 0.74
C ALA A 351 8.86 -15.88 -0.68
N ALA A 352 10.08 -16.33 -0.95
CA ALA A 352 10.50 -16.85 -2.27
C ALA A 352 9.71 -18.09 -2.70
N LEU A 353 9.33 -18.98 -1.77
CA LEU A 353 8.49 -20.14 -2.08
C LEU A 353 7.10 -19.72 -2.58
N ILE A 354 6.49 -18.73 -1.96
CA ILE A 354 5.18 -18.20 -2.37
C ILE A 354 5.28 -17.57 -3.76
N GLU A 355 6.26 -16.70 -3.97
CA GLU A 355 6.46 -16.03 -5.26
C GLU A 355 6.66 -17.03 -6.40
N LYS A 356 7.53 -18.02 -6.18
CA LYS A 356 7.79 -19.08 -7.17
C LYS A 356 6.53 -19.89 -7.48
N ALA A 357 5.72 -20.22 -6.48
CA ALA A 357 4.49 -20.98 -6.66
C ALA A 357 3.44 -20.18 -7.48
N LEU A 358 3.30 -18.88 -7.20
CA LEU A 358 2.43 -17.97 -7.95
C LEU A 358 2.89 -17.83 -9.40
N GLU A 359 4.18 -17.55 -9.62
CA GLU A 359 4.76 -17.39 -10.95
C GLU A 359 4.56 -18.65 -11.79
N GLN A 360 4.83 -19.83 -11.24
CA GLN A 360 4.60 -21.07 -11.95
C GLN A 360 3.12 -21.33 -12.26
N SER A 361 2.21 -20.95 -11.37
CA SER A 361 0.76 -21.07 -11.63
C SER A 361 0.33 -20.19 -12.81
N PHE A 362 0.84 -18.95 -12.89
CA PHE A 362 0.56 -18.05 -14.00
C PHE A 362 1.18 -18.53 -15.32
N LEU A 363 2.40 -19.07 -15.29
CA LEU A 363 3.04 -19.69 -16.47
C LEU A 363 2.24 -20.88 -16.99
N ASP A 364 1.63 -21.68 -16.11
CA ASP A 364 0.75 -22.81 -16.46
C ASP A 364 -0.67 -22.34 -16.85
N ALA A 365 -0.89 -21.03 -16.97
CA ALA A 365 -2.17 -20.40 -17.27
C ALA A 365 -3.30 -20.80 -16.31
N ARG A 366 -2.98 -20.98 -15.02
CA ARG A 366 -3.90 -21.36 -13.94
C ARG A 366 -4.05 -20.23 -12.96
N ALA A 367 -5.21 -19.60 -12.91
CA ALA A 367 -5.47 -18.43 -12.07
C ALA A 367 -6.97 -18.27 -11.79
N THR A 368 -7.34 -17.32 -10.96
CA THR A 368 -8.73 -16.92 -10.79
C THR A 368 -9.29 -16.28 -12.07
N HIS A 369 -10.61 -16.21 -12.17
CA HIS A 369 -11.30 -15.83 -13.41
C HIS A 369 -10.88 -14.46 -13.97
N ASP A 370 -10.61 -13.51 -13.11
CA ASP A 370 -10.19 -12.14 -13.48
C ASP A 370 -8.92 -12.13 -14.36
N LEU A 371 -7.99 -13.02 -14.10
CA LEU A 371 -6.76 -13.20 -14.89
C LEU A 371 -6.92 -14.28 -15.97
N ALA A 372 -7.42 -15.45 -15.60
CA ALA A 372 -7.48 -16.62 -16.48
C ALA A 372 -8.26 -16.38 -17.77
N ARG A 373 -9.33 -15.56 -17.72
CA ARG A 373 -10.14 -15.23 -18.91
C ARG A 373 -9.36 -14.53 -20.03
N PHE A 374 -8.21 -13.93 -19.72
CA PHE A 374 -7.38 -13.25 -20.70
C PHE A 374 -6.15 -14.10 -21.10
N MET A 375 -5.83 -15.16 -20.34
CA MET A 375 -4.68 -16.01 -20.62
C MET A 375 -4.97 -16.97 -21.78
N PRO A 376 -4.05 -17.16 -22.72
CA PRO A 376 -4.17 -18.22 -23.72
C PRO A 376 -4.31 -19.59 -23.03
N ASN A 377 -5.37 -20.33 -23.37
CA ASN A 377 -5.73 -21.61 -22.72
C ASN A 377 -5.90 -21.53 -21.20
N GLY A 378 -6.29 -20.37 -20.68
CA GLY A 378 -6.42 -20.12 -19.25
C GLY A 378 -7.42 -21.04 -18.56
N THR A 379 -7.00 -21.67 -17.47
CA THR A 379 -7.84 -22.45 -16.58
C THR A 379 -8.30 -21.56 -15.42
N SER A 380 -9.60 -21.24 -15.42
CA SER A 380 -10.20 -20.45 -14.33
C SER A 380 -10.41 -21.33 -13.10
N LEU A 381 -9.82 -20.92 -11.99
CA LEU A 381 -9.96 -21.58 -10.69
C LEU A 381 -10.82 -20.70 -9.76
N SER A 382 -11.54 -21.35 -8.85
CA SER A 382 -12.16 -20.64 -7.74
C SER A 382 -11.09 -20.16 -6.74
N THR A 383 -11.42 -19.22 -5.85
CA THR A 383 -10.51 -18.75 -4.79
C THR A 383 -9.93 -19.91 -4.00
N SER A 384 -10.79 -20.83 -3.55
CA SER A 384 -10.38 -21.99 -2.76
C SER A 384 -9.54 -23.00 -3.57
N ALA A 385 -9.86 -23.23 -4.84
CA ALA A 385 -9.10 -24.10 -5.73
C ALA A 385 -7.71 -23.49 -6.04
N PHE A 386 -7.66 -22.20 -6.30
CA PHE A 386 -6.39 -21.50 -6.53
C PHE A 386 -5.50 -21.51 -5.28
N THR A 387 -6.08 -21.31 -4.11
CA THR A 387 -5.35 -21.42 -2.83
C THR A 387 -4.71 -22.80 -2.66
N ARG A 388 -5.49 -23.89 -2.90
CA ARG A 388 -4.95 -25.26 -2.85
C ARG A 388 -3.83 -25.48 -3.87
N GLU A 389 -4.00 -24.99 -5.10
CA GLU A 389 -2.98 -25.06 -6.15
C GLU A 389 -1.64 -24.45 -5.68
N ILE A 390 -1.68 -23.26 -5.07
CA ILE A 390 -0.47 -22.59 -4.57
C ILE A 390 0.15 -23.37 -3.40
N VAL A 391 -0.64 -23.84 -2.45
CA VAL A 391 -0.15 -24.67 -1.33
C VAL A 391 0.53 -25.94 -1.84
N GLU A 392 -0.09 -26.68 -2.76
CA GLU A 392 0.47 -27.90 -3.35
C GLU A 392 1.78 -27.64 -4.09
N ARG A 393 1.94 -26.47 -4.74
CA ARG A 393 3.19 -26.09 -5.41
C ARG A 393 4.31 -25.77 -4.42
N ILE A 394 3.97 -25.17 -3.28
CA ILE A 394 4.91 -24.88 -2.18
C ILE A 394 5.39 -26.18 -1.53
N GLU A 395 4.50 -27.15 -1.34
CA GLU A 395 4.82 -28.42 -0.67
C GLU A 395 5.67 -29.37 -1.52
N LYS A 396 5.61 -29.25 -2.84
CA LYS A 396 6.47 -30.02 -3.78
C LYS A 396 7.90 -29.52 -3.76
#